data_8ce6f4c23183e0f074d64c1e87a4a2cf
#
_entry.id   8ce6f4c23183e0f074d64c1e87a4a2cf
#
_cell.length_a   1.000
_cell.length_b   1.000
_cell.length_c   1.000
_cell.angle_alpha   90.00
_cell.angle_beta   90.00
_cell.angle_gamma   90.00
#
_symmetry.space_group_name_H-M   'P 1'
#
loop_
_entity.id
_entity.type
_entity.pdbx_description
1 polymer ?
#
loop_
_entity_poly.entity_id
_entity_poly.type
_entity_poly.pdbx_seq_one_letter_code
_entity_poly.pdbx_strand_id
1 'polypeptide(L)'
;MSQTESAVRAALSESEIENLLCNLVAVASPSRGENDAARLLVDWMVRHSYQQAFVDEVGNAVGILGSGSRDVVLLGHIDTFGGNFPVQRDGNLLYGRGAVDAKGALCTFAAAALQAQLPPDVRLIVIGAVEEEAASSKGARFAATQYQPELCVIGEPSQWDRITLGYKGRLLIEWNWHGDLGHSAGQTATAGELAFCYWQGVLAYVNEFNIERQRIFERLDATLQEIQTGHDGVHGWGRLVGGFRLPPDVVPDSLAEHLSHHLDDGVTVRAFGHERAYVAERDSAVSRALRGAIRAEGGQPAFVHKTGTSDMNIVGRIWNCPVVAYGPGDSALDHTPNEHIDLNEYLRAVRVLTRALERL
;
A
#
# COMPACT_ATOMS: atom_id res chain seq x y z
N MET A 1 -14.22 9.68 44.61
CA MET A 1 -14.07 8.27 44.18
C MET A 1 -15.19 8.01 43.17
N SER A 2 -14.93 8.25 41.90
CA SER A 2 -15.88 7.92 40.82
C SER A 2 -15.31 6.68 40.13
N GLN A 3 -15.98 5.55 40.35
CA GLN A 3 -15.74 4.34 39.57
C GLN A 3 -16.34 4.59 38.17
N THR A 4 -15.51 4.91 37.22
CA THR A 4 -15.87 4.82 35.81
C THR A 4 -16.03 3.34 35.49
N GLU A 5 -17.27 2.84 35.49
CA GLU A 5 -17.63 1.56 34.92
C GLU A 5 -17.13 1.53 33.47
N SER A 6 -16.13 0.67 33.23
CA SER A 6 -15.76 0.26 31.88
C SER A 6 -16.99 -0.45 31.30
N ALA A 7 -17.77 0.23 30.48
CA ALA A 7 -18.84 -0.40 29.74
C ALA A 7 -18.21 -1.53 28.90
N VAL A 8 -18.56 -2.77 29.21
CA VAL A 8 -18.15 -3.94 28.44
C VAL A 8 -18.74 -3.72 27.04
N ARG A 9 -17.89 -3.42 26.07
CA ARG A 9 -18.28 -3.31 24.66
C ARG A 9 -18.82 -4.66 24.21
N ALA A 10 -20.00 -4.68 23.58
CA ALA A 10 -20.53 -5.90 23.00
C ALA A 10 -19.58 -6.38 21.90
N ALA A 11 -19.19 -7.66 21.94
CA ALA A 11 -18.38 -8.23 20.90
C ALA A 11 -19.16 -8.23 19.57
N LEU A 12 -18.50 -7.85 18.49
CA LEU A 12 -19.08 -7.91 17.14
C LEU A 12 -19.34 -9.37 16.77
N SER A 13 -20.49 -9.64 16.18
CA SER A 13 -20.77 -10.92 15.53
C SER A 13 -19.96 -11.05 14.22
N GLU A 14 -19.69 -12.27 13.78
CA GLU A 14 -19.03 -12.52 12.49
C GLU A 14 -19.80 -11.87 11.33
N SER A 15 -21.13 -11.86 11.39
CA SER A 15 -21.96 -11.21 10.37
C SER A 15 -21.78 -9.68 10.35
N GLU A 16 -21.61 -9.03 11.48
CA GLU A 16 -21.34 -7.58 11.53
C GLU A 16 -19.95 -7.26 10.95
N ILE A 17 -18.96 -8.12 11.19
CA ILE A 17 -17.60 -8.00 10.64
C ILE A 17 -17.63 -8.21 9.12
N GLU A 18 -18.28 -9.25 8.63
CA GLU A 18 -18.46 -9.48 7.19
C GLU A 18 -19.21 -8.34 6.50
N ASN A 19 -20.26 -7.82 7.13
CA ASN A 19 -21.06 -6.72 6.59
C ASN A 19 -20.25 -5.42 6.48
N LEU A 20 -19.31 -5.14 7.40
CA LEU A 20 -18.41 -4.00 7.27
C LEU A 20 -17.63 -4.10 5.97
N LEU A 21 -16.99 -5.24 5.71
CA LEU A 21 -16.21 -5.44 4.50
C LEU A 21 -17.07 -5.38 3.24
N CYS A 22 -18.20 -6.11 3.21
CA CYS A 22 -19.11 -6.11 2.07
C CYS A 22 -19.58 -4.68 1.70
N ASN A 23 -19.96 -3.90 2.72
CA ASN A 23 -20.44 -2.54 2.51
C ASN A 23 -19.31 -1.61 2.02
N LEU A 24 -18.10 -1.74 2.57
CA LEU A 24 -16.99 -0.90 2.15
C LEU A 24 -16.51 -1.25 0.73
N VAL A 25 -16.47 -2.53 0.37
CA VAL A 25 -16.12 -2.98 -1.00
C VAL A 25 -17.16 -2.50 -2.01
N ALA A 26 -18.45 -2.45 -1.63
CA ALA A 26 -19.52 -1.96 -2.50
C ALA A 26 -19.40 -0.46 -2.85
N VAL A 27 -18.66 0.32 -2.09
CA VAL A 27 -18.41 1.73 -2.39
C VAL A 27 -17.15 1.86 -3.24
N ALA A 28 -17.30 2.30 -4.49
CA ALA A 28 -16.16 2.58 -5.34
C ALA A 28 -15.34 3.75 -4.79
N SER A 29 -14.03 3.57 -4.65
CA SER A 29 -13.13 4.56 -4.07
C SER A 29 -11.79 4.60 -4.82
N PRO A 30 -11.77 4.89 -6.14
CA PRO A 30 -10.48 5.07 -6.82
C PRO A 30 -9.72 6.24 -6.17
N SER A 31 -8.39 6.23 -6.27
CA SER A 31 -7.56 7.33 -5.73
C SER A 31 -8.11 8.70 -6.17
N ARG A 32 -8.26 9.62 -5.22
CA ARG A 32 -8.91 10.95 -5.32
C ARG A 32 -10.45 10.91 -5.40
N GLY A 33 -11.06 9.76 -5.19
CA GLY A 33 -12.51 9.55 -5.16
C GLY A 33 -12.98 8.82 -3.88
N GLU A 34 -12.24 8.89 -2.77
CA GLU A 34 -12.42 8.06 -1.57
C GLU A 34 -13.49 8.56 -0.59
N ASN A 35 -14.03 9.76 -0.81
CA ASN A 35 -14.83 10.50 0.17
C ASN A 35 -16.01 9.71 0.76
N ASP A 36 -16.73 8.98 -0.10
CA ASP A 36 -17.90 8.20 0.34
C ASP A 36 -17.47 6.95 1.14
N ALA A 37 -16.37 6.31 0.76
CA ALA A 37 -15.81 5.19 1.50
C ALA A 37 -15.28 5.64 2.88
N ALA A 38 -14.58 6.78 2.94
CA ALA A 38 -14.08 7.34 4.19
C ALA A 38 -15.23 7.69 5.14
N ARG A 39 -16.29 8.32 4.66
CA ARG A 39 -17.50 8.63 5.45
C ARG A 39 -18.18 7.36 5.94
N LEU A 40 -18.36 6.34 5.07
CA LEU A 40 -18.97 5.08 5.47
C LEU A 40 -18.21 4.43 6.62
N LEU A 41 -16.87 4.39 6.54
CA LEU A 41 -16.03 3.80 7.58
C LEU A 41 -16.11 4.60 8.89
N VAL A 42 -16.06 5.93 8.82
CA VAL A 42 -16.23 6.82 9.98
C VAL A 42 -17.61 6.65 10.62
N ASP A 43 -18.67 6.60 9.83
CA ASP A 43 -20.05 6.38 10.33
C ASP A 43 -20.18 4.99 10.99
N TRP A 44 -19.49 3.99 10.47
CA TRP A 44 -19.43 2.68 11.11
C TRP A 44 -18.71 2.75 12.46
N MET A 45 -17.55 3.40 12.52
CA MET A 45 -16.79 3.60 13.77
C MET A 45 -17.59 4.35 14.83
N VAL A 46 -18.32 5.41 14.45
CA VAL A 46 -19.21 6.17 15.35
C VAL A 46 -20.31 5.26 15.91
N ARG A 47 -21.00 4.50 15.06
CA ARG A 47 -22.06 3.57 15.48
C ARG A 47 -21.59 2.49 16.42
N HIS A 48 -20.31 2.08 16.31
CA HIS A 48 -19.70 1.04 17.14
C HIS A 48 -18.87 1.60 18.30
N SER A 49 -19.14 2.84 18.70
CA SER A 49 -18.60 3.45 19.91
C SER A 49 -17.06 3.57 19.95
N TYR A 50 -16.45 3.90 18.81
CA TYR A 50 -15.12 4.48 18.84
C TYR A 50 -15.15 5.77 19.65
N GLN A 51 -14.13 6.03 20.45
CA GLN A 51 -14.11 7.25 21.29
C GLN A 51 -14.05 8.53 20.45
N GLN A 52 -13.34 8.46 19.32
CA GLN A 52 -13.34 9.49 18.29
C GLN A 52 -13.36 8.82 16.93
N ALA A 53 -14.12 9.36 15.99
CA ALA A 53 -14.08 8.97 14.60
C ALA A 53 -14.40 10.20 13.73
N PHE A 54 -13.55 10.47 12.74
CA PHE A 54 -13.67 11.65 11.87
C PHE A 54 -12.95 11.43 10.56
N VAL A 55 -13.30 12.23 9.56
CA VAL A 55 -12.51 12.39 8.34
C VAL A 55 -11.56 13.56 8.57
N ASP A 56 -10.27 13.36 8.36
CA ASP A 56 -9.26 14.39 8.56
C ASP A 56 -9.17 15.41 7.38
N GLU A 57 -8.27 16.38 7.50
CA GLU A 57 -8.13 17.49 6.55
C GLU A 57 -7.76 17.04 5.12
N VAL A 58 -7.14 15.87 4.98
CA VAL A 58 -6.74 15.34 3.67
C VAL A 58 -7.68 14.27 3.12
N GLY A 59 -8.64 13.81 3.94
CA GLY A 59 -9.66 12.85 3.56
C GLY A 59 -9.51 11.47 4.18
N ASN A 60 -8.50 11.22 5.05
CA ASN A 60 -8.35 9.94 5.73
C ASN A 60 -9.53 9.69 6.68
N ALA A 61 -9.99 8.45 6.73
CA ALA A 61 -10.90 8.00 7.79
C ALA A 61 -10.07 7.66 9.04
N VAL A 62 -10.35 8.33 10.16
CA VAL A 62 -9.60 8.14 11.41
C VAL A 62 -10.53 7.69 12.52
N GLY A 63 -10.14 6.63 13.24
CA GLY A 63 -10.84 6.16 14.44
C GLY A 63 -9.87 5.97 15.60
N ILE A 64 -10.25 6.40 16.82
CA ILE A 64 -9.39 6.34 18.01
C ILE A 64 -10.10 5.58 19.13
N LEU A 65 -9.36 4.67 19.76
CA LEU A 65 -9.75 3.87 20.90
C LEU A 65 -8.68 3.92 21.99
N GLY A 66 -9.12 4.04 23.25
CA GLY A 66 -8.19 4.19 24.38
C GLY A 66 -7.69 5.62 24.54
N SER A 67 -7.17 5.92 25.72
CA SER A 67 -6.66 7.25 26.11
C SER A 67 -5.27 7.18 26.74
N GLY A 68 -4.55 6.07 26.48
CA GLY A 68 -3.19 5.85 26.98
C GLY A 68 -2.19 6.82 26.34
N SER A 69 -0.97 6.78 26.87
CA SER A 69 0.14 7.62 26.39
C SER A 69 0.96 7.00 25.27
N ARG A 70 0.75 5.70 25.00
CA ARG A 70 1.45 4.94 23.96
C ARG A 70 0.58 4.84 22.72
N ASP A 71 0.98 5.49 21.66
CA ASP A 71 0.28 5.44 20.38
C ASP A 71 0.63 4.16 19.62
N VAL A 72 -0.40 3.43 19.24
CA VAL A 72 -0.31 2.30 18.29
C VAL A 72 -1.13 2.67 17.07
N VAL A 73 -0.51 2.64 15.89
CA VAL A 73 -1.19 2.99 14.64
C VAL A 73 -1.43 1.75 13.79
N LEU A 74 -2.66 1.60 13.33
CA LEU A 74 -3.08 0.66 12.30
C LEU A 74 -3.40 1.50 11.04
N LEU A 75 -2.49 1.52 10.07
CA LEU A 75 -2.60 2.32 8.86
C LEU A 75 -2.87 1.40 7.67
N GLY A 76 -4.09 1.40 7.17
CA GLY A 76 -4.46 0.77 5.92
C GLY A 76 -4.91 1.84 4.92
N HIS A 77 -5.07 1.50 3.64
CA HIS A 77 -5.60 2.43 2.67
C HIS A 77 -7.06 2.13 2.30
N ILE A 78 -7.77 3.18 1.90
CA ILE A 78 -9.20 3.11 1.59
C ILE A 78 -9.46 3.29 0.10
N ASP A 79 -8.49 3.82 -0.63
CA ASP A 79 -8.54 3.88 -2.08
C ASP A 79 -8.27 2.52 -2.71
N THR A 80 -8.61 2.43 -3.99
CA THR A 80 -8.42 1.23 -4.80
C THR A 80 -7.82 1.58 -6.14
N PHE A 81 -7.12 0.63 -6.73
CA PHE A 81 -6.74 0.71 -8.13
C PHE A 81 -7.97 0.91 -9.03
N GLY A 82 -7.78 1.53 -10.19
CA GLY A 82 -8.87 1.81 -11.13
C GLY A 82 -9.54 0.56 -11.69
N GLY A 83 -10.75 0.76 -12.21
CA GLY A 83 -11.59 -0.31 -12.78
C GLY A 83 -12.51 -0.96 -11.75
N ASN A 84 -13.81 -0.86 -12.00
CA ASN A 84 -14.83 -1.49 -11.16
C ASN A 84 -15.42 -2.70 -11.86
N PHE A 85 -15.74 -3.72 -11.05
CA PHE A 85 -16.56 -4.84 -11.46
C PHE A 85 -17.61 -5.11 -10.36
N PRO A 86 -18.72 -5.82 -10.68
CA PRO A 86 -19.80 -6.05 -9.73
C PRO A 86 -19.31 -6.75 -8.47
N VAL A 87 -19.72 -6.25 -7.31
CA VAL A 87 -19.49 -6.94 -6.03
C VAL A 87 -20.40 -8.14 -5.98
N GLN A 88 -19.84 -9.32 -5.76
CA GLN A 88 -20.56 -10.58 -5.73
C GLN A 88 -20.05 -11.45 -4.58
N ARG A 89 -20.98 -12.20 -3.99
CA ARG A 89 -20.63 -13.23 -3.01
C ARG A 89 -20.94 -14.60 -3.60
N ASP A 90 -19.94 -15.48 -3.61
CA ASP A 90 -20.10 -16.89 -3.97
C ASP A 90 -19.58 -17.75 -2.82
N GLY A 91 -20.51 -18.30 -2.05
CA GLY A 91 -20.18 -19.01 -0.81
C GLY A 91 -19.44 -18.10 0.17
N ASN A 92 -18.19 -18.44 0.46
CA ASN A 92 -17.31 -17.67 1.34
C ASN A 92 -16.43 -16.67 0.59
N LEU A 93 -16.51 -16.60 -0.74
CA LEU A 93 -15.71 -15.66 -1.52
C LEU A 93 -16.49 -14.37 -1.76
N LEU A 94 -15.88 -13.25 -1.42
CA LEU A 94 -16.38 -11.90 -1.73
C LEU A 94 -15.54 -11.32 -2.87
N TYR A 95 -16.13 -11.18 -4.04
CA TYR A 95 -15.54 -10.56 -5.22
C TYR A 95 -15.83 -9.06 -5.20
N GLY A 96 -14.84 -8.25 -5.52
CA GLY A 96 -14.98 -6.80 -5.64
C GLY A 96 -13.62 -6.09 -5.63
N ARG A 97 -13.53 -4.96 -6.30
CA ARG A 97 -12.34 -4.13 -6.29
C ARG A 97 -12.05 -3.64 -4.87
N GLY A 98 -10.81 -3.85 -4.40
CA GLY A 98 -10.40 -3.53 -3.04
C GLY A 98 -10.75 -4.61 -2.00
N ALA A 99 -11.37 -5.74 -2.39
CA ALA A 99 -11.66 -6.82 -1.44
C ALA A 99 -10.37 -7.37 -0.80
N VAL A 100 -9.29 -7.42 -1.59
CA VAL A 100 -7.95 -7.81 -1.16
C VAL A 100 -7.09 -6.59 -0.92
N ASP A 101 -7.01 -5.67 -1.87
CA ASP A 101 -6.09 -4.54 -1.88
C ASP A 101 -6.84 -3.19 -1.74
N ALA A 102 -6.96 -2.63 -0.48
CA ALA A 102 -6.70 -3.34 0.78
C ALA A 102 -7.83 -3.07 1.79
N LYS A 103 -9.11 -2.97 1.32
CA LYS A 103 -10.26 -2.80 2.23
C LYS A 103 -10.42 -4.00 3.18
N GLY A 104 -10.02 -5.21 2.74
CA GLY A 104 -9.96 -6.39 3.61
C GLY A 104 -9.07 -6.18 4.83
N ALA A 105 -7.86 -5.67 4.63
CA ALA A 105 -6.93 -5.35 5.70
C ALA A 105 -7.43 -4.18 6.57
N LEU A 106 -7.96 -3.11 5.96
CA LEU A 106 -8.50 -1.96 6.68
C LEU A 106 -9.72 -2.33 7.55
N CYS A 107 -10.65 -3.12 7.03
CA CYS A 107 -11.78 -3.62 7.81
C CYS A 107 -11.32 -4.59 8.92
N THR A 108 -10.27 -5.39 8.69
CA THR A 108 -9.64 -6.19 9.74
C THR A 108 -9.15 -5.29 10.87
N PHE A 109 -8.52 -4.16 10.57
CA PHE A 109 -8.06 -3.20 11.57
C PHE A 109 -9.23 -2.61 12.37
N ALA A 110 -10.25 -2.13 11.68
CA ALA A 110 -11.40 -1.53 12.35
C ALA A 110 -12.15 -2.52 13.25
N ALA A 111 -12.35 -3.75 12.80
CA ALA A 111 -13.03 -4.77 13.59
C ALA A 111 -12.19 -5.27 14.77
N ALA A 112 -10.89 -5.57 14.53
CA ALA A 112 -9.98 -6.07 15.56
C ALA A 112 -9.73 -5.03 16.68
N ALA A 113 -9.58 -3.75 16.32
CA ALA A 113 -9.41 -2.67 17.26
C ALA A 113 -10.59 -2.56 18.25
N LEU A 114 -11.80 -2.78 17.77
CA LEU A 114 -13.01 -2.72 18.59
C LEU A 114 -13.14 -3.93 19.53
N GLN A 115 -12.69 -5.11 19.08
CA GLN A 115 -12.78 -6.35 19.86
C GLN A 115 -11.66 -6.51 20.90
N ALA A 116 -10.51 -5.89 20.66
CA ALA A 116 -9.35 -6.04 21.52
C ALA A 116 -9.56 -5.40 22.91
N GLN A 117 -9.16 -6.10 23.95
CA GLN A 117 -9.01 -5.53 25.27
C GLN A 117 -7.63 -4.84 25.35
N LEU A 118 -7.63 -3.55 25.00
CA LEU A 118 -6.39 -2.79 24.93
C LEU A 118 -5.77 -2.59 26.32
N PRO A 119 -4.44 -2.66 26.44
CA PRO A 119 -3.74 -2.22 27.65
C PRO A 119 -4.14 -0.76 27.99
N PRO A 120 -4.27 -0.40 29.27
CA PRO A 120 -4.78 0.91 29.68
C PRO A 120 -3.88 2.08 29.28
N ASP A 121 -2.62 1.82 29.01
CA ASP A 121 -1.63 2.79 28.57
C ASP A 121 -1.58 2.96 27.03
N VAL A 122 -2.38 2.19 26.27
CA VAL A 122 -2.44 2.25 24.81
C VAL A 122 -3.53 3.20 24.32
N ARG A 123 -3.20 4.03 23.34
CA ARG A 123 -4.12 4.75 22.47
C ARG A 123 -3.97 4.16 21.05
N LEU A 124 -5.01 3.47 20.59
CA LEU A 124 -5.04 2.81 19.30
C LEU A 124 -5.68 3.72 18.26
N ILE A 125 -5.00 3.95 17.15
CA ILE A 125 -5.40 4.83 16.06
C ILE A 125 -5.53 4.00 14.80
N VAL A 126 -6.74 3.90 14.24
CA VAL A 126 -7.03 3.23 12.97
C VAL A 126 -7.17 4.30 11.90
N ILE A 127 -6.42 4.17 10.81
CA ILE A 127 -6.41 5.13 9.71
C ILE A 127 -6.69 4.40 8.40
N GLY A 128 -7.74 4.83 7.68
CA GLY A 128 -7.97 4.49 6.29
C GLY A 128 -7.40 5.60 5.41
N ALA A 129 -6.16 5.45 4.97
CA ALA A 129 -5.42 6.45 4.21
C ALA A 129 -5.96 6.58 2.78
N VAL A 130 -5.91 7.80 2.24
CA VAL A 130 -6.27 8.12 0.85
C VAL A 130 -5.03 8.17 -0.05
N GLU A 131 -5.23 7.90 -1.35
CA GLU A 131 -4.23 8.02 -2.41
C GLU A 131 -2.96 7.14 -2.18
N GLU A 132 -3.09 5.93 -1.60
CA GLU A 132 -1.99 4.96 -1.53
C GLU A 132 -1.63 4.46 -2.94
N GLU A 133 -2.63 4.12 -3.74
CA GLU A 133 -2.52 3.63 -5.12
C GLU A 133 -2.03 4.72 -6.10
N ALA A 134 -1.97 5.96 -5.64
CA ALA A 134 -1.37 7.07 -6.37
C ALA A 134 0.08 7.32 -5.93
N ALA A 135 0.88 7.94 -6.81
CA ALA A 135 2.27 8.29 -6.48
C ALA A 135 2.40 9.34 -5.36
N SER A 136 1.31 10.00 -4.98
CA SER A 136 1.25 11.00 -3.93
C SER A 136 1.32 10.39 -2.52
N SER A 137 0.71 9.23 -2.30
CA SER A 137 0.51 8.61 -0.98
C SER A 137 0.12 9.65 0.07
N LYS A 138 -0.83 10.51 -0.30
CA LYS A 138 -1.20 11.74 0.42
C LYS A 138 -1.62 11.47 1.85
N GLY A 139 -2.42 10.42 2.04
CA GLY A 139 -2.97 10.05 3.34
C GLY A 139 -1.89 9.65 4.33
N ALA A 140 -0.99 8.75 3.94
CA ALA A 140 0.11 8.30 4.79
C ALA A 140 1.11 9.41 5.11
N ARG A 141 1.44 10.27 4.13
CA ARG A 141 2.33 11.42 4.35
C ARG A 141 1.73 12.40 5.36
N PHE A 142 0.43 12.66 5.29
CA PHE A 142 -0.25 13.50 6.28
C PHE A 142 -0.26 12.82 7.65
N ALA A 143 -0.65 11.54 7.75
CA ALA A 143 -0.62 10.78 8.99
C ALA A 143 0.76 10.80 9.65
N ALA A 144 1.84 10.72 8.84
CA ALA A 144 3.21 10.79 9.32
C ALA A 144 3.56 12.12 10.01
N THR A 145 2.85 13.21 9.69
CA THR A 145 3.02 14.52 10.36
C THR A 145 2.16 14.68 11.61
N GLN A 146 1.08 13.90 11.73
CA GLN A 146 0.09 14.04 12.80
C GLN A 146 0.37 13.12 13.99
N TYR A 147 1.01 11.98 13.76
CA TYR A 147 1.19 10.94 14.76
C TYR A 147 2.66 10.55 14.91
N GLN A 148 3.02 10.12 16.13
CA GLN A 148 4.35 9.58 16.46
C GLN A 148 4.18 8.27 17.22
N PRO A 149 3.82 7.17 16.55
CA PRO A 149 3.49 5.93 17.22
C PRO A 149 4.72 5.23 17.80
N GLU A 150 4.50 4.43 18.84
CA GLU A 150 5.49 3.48 19.37
C GLU A 150 5.67 2.27 18.43
N LEU A 151 4.61 1.88 17.73
CA LEU A 151 4.63 0.87 16.69
C LEU A 151 3.48 1.07 15.68
N CYS A 152 3.66 0.51 14.50
CA CYS A 152 2.64 0.58 13.44
C CYS A 152 2.45 -0.79 12.77
N VAL A 153 1.19 -1.08 12.39
CA VAL A 153 0.84 -2.15 11.46
C VAL A 153 0.25 -1.52 10.20
N ILE A 154 0.83 -1.86 9.05
CA ILE A 154 0.33 -1.45 7.74
C ILE A 154 -0.68 -2.48 7.24
N GLY A 155 -1.81 -2.00 6.72
CA GLY A 155 -2.91 -2.82 6.24
C GLY A 155 -2.74 -3.21 4.79
N GLU A 156 -2.11 -4.36 4.56
CA GLU A 156 -1.79 -4.87 3.24
C GLU A 156 -2.06 -6.37 3.14
N PRO A 157 -2.44 -6.90 1.97
CA PRO A 157 -2.67 -8.33 1.80
C PRO A 157 -1.39 -9.12 2.00
N SER A 158 -1.35 -9.88 3.07
CA SER A 158 -0.20 -10.71 3.45
C SER A 158 -0.53 -12.19 3.58
N GLN A 159 -1.78 -12.55 3.50
CA GLN A 159 -2.42 -13.77 4.02
C GLN A 159 -2.48 -13.74 5.56
N TRP A 160 -3.49 -14.40 6.15
CA TRP A 160 -3.77 -14.32 7.59
C TRP A 160 -2.66 -14.84 8.49
N ASP A 161 -1.76 -15.71 7.98
CA ASP A 161 -0.66 -16.35 8.72
C ASP A 161 0.73 -15.87 8.28
N ARG A 162 0.80 -14.76 7.52
CA ARG A 162 2.04 -14.15 7.07
C ARG A 162 2.21 -12.75 7.65
N ILE A 163 3.46 -12.35 7.83
CA ILE A 163 3.85 -11.00 8.30
C ILE A 163 4.79 -10.43 7.24
N THR A 164 4.41 -9.32 6.63
CA THR A 164 5.27 -8.66 5.65
C THR A 164 6.26 -7.75 6.37
N LEU A 165 7.56 -8.00 6.14
CA LEU A 165 8.66 -7.24 6.74
C LEU A 165 9.20 -6.15 5.83
N GLY A 166 8.83 -6.09 4.56
CA GLY A 166 9.37 -5.06 3.70
C GLY A 166 8.79 -5.06 2.30
N TYR A 167 8.95 -3.91 1.68
CA TYR A 167 8.54 -3.60 0.33
C TYR A 167 9.71 -3.02 -0.46
N LYS A 168 9.76 -3.29 -1.76
CA LYS A 168 10.68 -2.59 -2.66
C LYS A 168 10.35 -1.12 -2.72
N GLY A 169 11.35 -0.33 -3.10
CA GLY A 169 11.15 1.08 -3.44
C GLY A 169 10.52 1.24 -4.82
N ARG A 170 10.23 2.48 -5.17
CA ARG A 170 9.67 2.88 -6.47
C ARG A 170 10.41 4.09 -7.01
N LEU A 171 10.59 4.10 -8.33
CA LEU A 171 10.92 5.28 -9.10
C LEU A 171 10.10 5.23 -10.38
N LEU A 172 9.58 6.35 -10.80
CA LEU A 172 8.94 6.54 -12.10
C LEU A 172 9.78 7.53 -12.89
N ILE A 173 9.91 7.29 -14.19
CA ILE A 173 10.52 8.24 -15.13
C ILE A 173 9.56 8.55 -16.25
N GLU A 174 9.60 9.78 -16.71
CA GLU A 174 8.99 10.23 -17.94
C GLU A 174 10.07 10.78 -18.85
N TRP A 175 10.34 10.05 -19.92
CA TRP A 175 11.24 10.45 -20.99
C TRP A 175 10.39 11.16 -22.06
N ASN A 176 10.84 12.33 -22.50
CA ASN A 176 10.20 13.09 -23.56
C ASN A 176 11.27 13.53 -24.57
N TRP A 177 10.93 13.44 -25.82
CA TRP A 177 11.72 13.97 -26.93
C TRP A 177 10.86 14.85 -27.81
N HIS A 178 11.46 15.93 -28.32
CA HIS A 178 10.88 16.83 -29.30
C HIS A 178 11.95 17.31 -30.26
N GLY A 179 11.73 17.24 -31.57
CA GLY A 179 12.71 17.63 -32.57
C GLY A 179 12.13 17.73 -33.99
N ASP A 180 12.94 18.14 -34.93
CA ASP A 180 12.54 18.29 -36.33
C ASP A 180 12.36 16.93 -37.00
N LEU A 181 11.35 16.86 -37.90
CA LEU A 181 11.18 15.65 -38.71
C LEU A 181 12.26 15.58 -39.78
N GLY A 182 12.93 14.42 -39.84
CA GLY A 182 13.76 14.06 -40.98
C GLY A 182 12.98 13.37 -42.09
N HIS A 183 13.52 13.35 -43.28
CA HIS A 183 12.97 12.54 -44.37
C HIS A 183 13.10 11.05 -44.03
N SER A 184 12.07 10.25 -44.24
CA SER A 184 12.07 8.79 -43.89
C SER A 184 13.15 7.95 -44.60
N ALA A 185 13.74 8.45 -45.67
CA ALA A 185 14.93 7.85 -46.34
C ALA A 185 16.25 8.47 -45.84
N GLY A 186 16.23 9.39 -44.85
CA GLY A 186 17.38 10.00 -44.23
C GLY A 186 17.98 9.14 -43.13
N GLN A 187 19.06 9.63 -42.51
CA GLN A 187 19.72 8.98 -41.38
C GLN A 187 19.28 9.50 -40.03
N THR A 188 18.27 10.38 -39.99
CA THR A 188 17.76 10.97 -38.74
C THR A 188 16.87 9.96 -38.02
N ALA A 189 17.19 9.63 -36.79
CA ALA A 189 16.40 8.72 -35.99
C ALA A 189 15.02 9.32 -35.71
N THR A 190 13.99 8.48 -35.78
CA THR A 190 12.62 8.84 -35.43
C THR A 190 12.43 8.88 -33.92
N ALA A 191 11.39 9.57 -33.44
CA ALA A 191 11.00 9.57 -32.03
C ALA A 191 10.86 8.15 -31.45
N GLY A 192 10.30 7.23 -32.27
CA GLY A 192 10.14 5.82 -31.87
C GLY A 192 11.45 5.07 -31.70
N GLU A 193 12.40 5.30 -32.61
CA GLU A 193 13.74 4.71 -32.51
C GLU A 193 14.51 5.25 -31.31
N LEU A 194 14.46 6.54 -31.06
CA LEU A 194 15.09 7.14 -29.88
C LEU A 194 14.50 6.62 -28.59
N ALA A 195 13.18 6.54 -28.45
CA ALA A 195 12.52 5.97 -27.28
C ALA A 195 12.87 4.50 -27.06
N PHE A 196 12.93 3.73 -28.16
CA PHE A 196 13.30 2.33 -28.12
C PHE A 196 14.77 2.13 -27.70
N CYS A 197 15.69 2.90 -28.27
CA CYS A 197 17.12 2.86 -27.90
C CYS A 197 17.33 3.24 -26.44
N TYR A 198 16.66 4.32 -25.96
CA TYR A 198 16.71 4.69 -24.55
C TYR A 198 16.25 3.53 -23.65
N TRP A 199 15.08 2.93 -23.94
CA TRP A 199 14.56 1.83 -23.15
C TRP A 199 15.44 0.59 -23.18
N GLN A 200 16.08 0.28 -24.32
CA GLN A 200 17.07 -0.79 -24.41
C GLN A 200 18.28 -0.53 -23.52
N GLY A 201 18.76 0.70 -23.43
CA GLY A 201 19.81 1.12 -22.51
C GLY A 201 19.40 0.89 -21.05
N VAL A 202 18.16 1.25 -20.69
CA VAL A 202 17.60 0.98 -19.37
C VAL A 202 17.60 -0.52 -19.06
N LEU A 203 17.12 -1.36 -19.97
CA LEU A 203 17.09 -2.81 -19.78
C LEU A 203 18.49 -3.43 -19.68
N ALA A 204 19.45 -2.93 -20.44
CA ALA A 204 20.84 -3.36 -20.37
C ALA A 204 21.42 -3.07 -18.97
N TYR A 205 21.25 -1.86 -18.45
CA TYR A 205 21.64 -1.48 -17.10
C TYR A 205 20.99 -2.37 -16.01
N VAL A 206 19.68 -2.59 -16.11
CA VAL A 206 18.93 -3.44 -15.16
C VAL A 206 19.45 -4.90 -15.21
N ASN A 207 19.72 -5.42 -16.39
CA ASN A 207 20.27 -6.76 -16.55
C ASN A 207 21.67 -6.88 -15.93
N GLU A 208 22.55 -5.92 -16.17
CA GLU A 208 23.89 -5.87 -15.59
C GLU A 208 23.81 -5.79 -14.06
N PHE A 209 22.98 -4.92 -13.51
CA PHE A 209 22.75 -4.79 -12.08
C PHE A 209 22.31 -6.12 -11.43
N ASN A 210 21.55 -6.93 -12.15
CA ASN A 210 20.96 -8.17 -11.65
C ASN A 210 21.81 -9.43 -11.84
N ILE A 211 22.98 -9.38 -12.48
CA ILE A 211 23.80 -10.56 -12.84
C ILE A 211 24.04 -11.48 -11.63
N GLU A 212 24.40 -10.92 -10.48
CA GLU A 212 24.73 -11.71 -9.28
C GLU A 212 23.56 -11.83 -8.27
N ARG A 213 22.38 -11.27 -8.59
CA ARG A 213 21.23 -11.18 -7.66
C ARG A 213 20.23 -12.29 -7.91
N GLN A 214 20.18 -13.25 -6.99
CA GLN A 214 19.30 -14.42 -7.12
C GLN A 214 17.90 -14.19 -6.52
N ARG A 215 17.82 -13.42 -5.42
CA ARG A 215 16.54 -13.19 -4.73
C ARG A 215 15.76 -12.06 -5.40
N ILE A 216 14.49 -12.31 -5.69
CA ILE A 216 13.60 -11.33 -6.37
C ILE A 216 13.58 -9.98 -5.64
N PHE A 217 13.57 -10.00 -4.30
CA PHE A 217 13.56 -8.77 -3.50
C PHE A 217 14.84 -7.94 -3.63
N GLU A 218 15.97 -8.54 -4.00
CA GLU A 218 17.27 -7.88 -4.17
C GLU A 218 17.51 -7.39 -5.61
N ARG A 219 16.62 -7.71 -6.54
CA ARG A 219 16.74 -7.33 -7.96
C ARG A 219 16.12 -5.96 -8.20
N LEU A 220 16.71 -5.23 -9.14
CA LEU A 220 16.11 -4.05 -9.75
C LEU A 220 15.16 -4.52 -10.87
N ASP A 221 13.89 -4.07 -10.85
CA ASP A 221 12.97 -4.39 -11.92
C ASP A 221 12.60 -3.10 -12.66
N ALA A 222 12.43 -3.20 -13.98
CA ALA A 222 11.96 -2.12 -14.83
C ALA A 222 10.77 -2.58 -15.67
N THR A 223 9.77 -1.73 -15.80
CA THR A 223 8.57 -1.98 -16.60
C THR A 223 8.28 -0.77 -17.47
N LEU A 224 8.16 -0.99 -18.78
CA LEU A 224 7.66 0.02 -19.70
C LEU A 224 6.13 0.12 -19.54
N GLN A 225 5.66 1.24 -19.02
CA GLN A 225 4.23 1.45 -18.74
C GLN A 225 3.50 2.08 -19.90
N GLU A 226 4.17 3.02 -20.59
CA GLU A 226 3.58 3.76 -21.70
C GLU A 226 4.64 4.15 -22.71
N ILE A 227 4.30 4.11 -23.98
CA ILE A 227 5.09 4.69 -25.07
C ILE A 227 4.14 5.29 -26.11
N GLN A 228 4.39 6.54 -26.45
CA GLN A 228 3.63 7.27 -27.46
C GLN A 228 4.60 8.05 -28.34
N THR A 229 4.34 8.11 -29.62
CA THR A 229 5.09 8.93 -30.58
C THR A 229 4.14 9.52 -31.60
N GLY A 230 4.49 10.67 -32.14
CA GLY A 230 3.70 11.35 -33.15
C GLY A 230 4.47 12.46 -33.83
N HIS A 231 3.79 13.16 -34.75
CA HIS A 231 4.32 14.33 -35.42
C HIS A 231 3.19 15.24 -35.93
N ASP A 232 3.50 16.52 -36.13
CA ASP A 232 2.58 17.52 -36.71
C ASP A 232 2.83 17.80 -38.22
N GLY A 233 3.78 17.09 -38.80
CA GLY A 233 4.23 17.28 -40.19
C GLY A 233 5.51 18.11 -40.33
N VAL A 234 5.95 18.77 -39.27
CA VAL A 234 7.20 19.56 -39.19
C VAL A 234 8.10 19.02 -38.07
N HIS A 235 7.50 18.81 -36.92
CA HIS A 235 8.20 18.31 -35.73
C HIS A 235 7.66 16.95 -35.31
N GLY A 236 8.56 16.10 -34.81
CA GLY A 236 8.25 14.85 -34.16
C GLY A 236 8.28 14.99 -32.63
N TRP A 237 7.54 14.14 -31.96
CA TRP A 237 7.56 14.03 -30.50
C TRP A 237 7.48 12.56 -30.08
N GLY A 238 8.04 12.30 -28.89
CA GLY A 238 7.95 11.00 -28.24
C GLY A 238 7.79 11.19 -26.74
N ARG A 239 7.02 10.30 -26.12
CA ARG A 239 6.86 10.18 -24.69
C ARG A 239 6.97 8.72 -24.27
N LEU A 240 7.72 8.43 -23.21
CA LEU A 240 7.85 7.12 -22.63
C LEU A 240 7.71 7.24 -21.10
N VAL A 241 6.94 6.35 -20.48
CA VAL A 241 6.86 6.21 -19.03
C VAL A 241 7.40 4.86 -18.62
N GLY A 242 8.41 4.86 -17.76
CA GLY A 242 9.02 3.68 -17.17
C GLY A 242 8.85 3.66 -15.66
N GLY A 243 8.55 2.48 -15.11
CA GLY A 243 8.45 2.25 -13.67
C GLY A 243 9.54 1.30 -13.19
N PHE A 244 10.12 1.58 -12.03
CA PHE A 244 11.15 0.76 -11.40
C PHE A 244 10.73 0.29 -10.02
N ARG A 245 11.07 -0.97 -9.69
CA ARG A 245 10.98 -1.52 -8.34
C ARG A 245 12.39 -1.67 -7.79
N LEU A 246 12.68 -0.93 -6.73
CA LEU A 246 14.03 -0.72 -6.21
C LEU A 246 14.33 -1.66 -5.05
N PRO A 247 15.44 -2.42 -5.09
CA PRO A 247 15.90 -3.16 -3.92
C PRO A 247 16.44 -2.22 -2.83
N PRO A 248 16.68 -2.73 -1.60
CA PRO A 248 17.06 -1.90 -0.44
C PRO A 248 18.33 -1.06 -0.60
N ASP A 249 19.25 -1.50 -1.43
CA ASP A 249 20.54 -0.85 -1.68
C ASP A 249 20.51 0.18 -2.83
N VAL A 250 19.38 0.36 -3.50
CA VAL A 250 19.20 1.37 -4.54
C VAL A 250 18.53 2.62 -3.98
N VAL A 251 19.19 3.77 -4.15
CA VAL A 251 18.64 5.09 -3.84
C VAL A 251 17.93 5.63 -5.08
N PRO A 252 16.64 6.03 -4.97
CA PRO A 252 15.89 6.51 -6.13
C PRO A 252 16.57 7.68 -6.86
N ASP A 253 17.10 8.65 -6.12
CA ASP A 253 17.73 9.84 -6.71
C ASP A 253 19.00 9.47 -7.51
N SER A 254 19.82 8.54 -7.02
CA SER A 254 21.01 8.07 -7.72
C SER A 254 20.64 7.32 -9.03
N LEU A 255 19.56 6.55 -9.01
CA LEU A 255 19.06 5.90 -10.22
C LEU A 255 18.50 6.94 -11.20
N ALA A 256 17.73 7.90 -10.71
CA ALA A 256 17.19 9.00 -11.53
C ALA A 256 18.31 9.80 -12.21
N GLU A 257 19.37 10.11 -11.48
CA GLU A 257 20.57 10.77 -12.01
C GLU A 257 21.22 9.92 -13.11
N HIS A 258 21.45 8.62 -12.85
CA HIS A 258 22.01 7.70 -13.84
C HIS A 258 21.17 7.66 -15.12
N LEU A 259 19.83 7.54 -15.01
CA LEU A 259 18.92 7.45 -16.15
C LEU A 259 18.78 8.79 -16.92
N SER A 260 19.24 9.89 -16.33
CA SER A 260 19.25 11.22 -16.96
C SER A 260 20.61 11.60 -17.56
N HIS A 261 21.61 10.74 -17.48
CA HIS A 261 22.93 10.99 -18.09
C HIS A 261 22.94 10.59 -19.58
N HIS A 262 23.76 11.31 -20.35
CA HIS A 262 24.03 11.02 -21.78
C HIS A 262 22.76 10.92 -22.64
N LEU A 263 21.88 11.91 -22.49
CA LEU A 263 20.67 12.01 -23.28
C LEU A 263 20.98 12.57 -24.67
N ASP A 264 20.25 12.10 -25.68
CA ASP A 264 20.29 12.66 -27.03
C ASP A 264 19.73 14.10 -27.08
N ASP A 265 20.05 14.83 -28.12
CA ASP A 265 19.54 16.17 -28.34
C ASP A 265 18.00 16.19 -28.38
N GLY A 266 17.40 17.14 -27.71
CA GLY A 266 15.94 17.28 -27.63
C GLY A 266 15.27 16.33 -26.62
N VAL A 267 16.03 15.49 -25.89
CA VAL A 267 15.51 14.59 -24.86
C VAL A 267 15.52 15.28 -23.49
N THR A 268 14.45 15.04 -22.75
CA THR A 268 14.36 15.36 -21.32
C THR A 268 13.85 14.16 -20.55
N VAL A 269 14.40 13.93 -19.34
CA VAL A 269 13.93 12.89 -18.42
C VAL A 269 13.52 13.53 -17.12
N ARG A 270 12.28 13.30 -16.69
CA ARG A 270 11.75 13.70 -15.41
C ARG A 270 11.52 12.47 -14.55
N ALA A 271 12.09 12.46 -13.35
CA ALA A 271 11.86 11.41 -12.37
C ALA A 271 10.82 11.87 -11.33
N PHE A 272 10.03 10.92 -10.81
CA PHE A 272 9.02 11.16 -9.78
C PHE A 272 8.68 9.85 -9.04
N GLY A 273 7.92 9.94 -7.95
CA GLY A 273 7.56 8.77 -7.14
C GLY A 273 8.76 8.13 -6.45
N HIS A 274 9.65 8.95 -5.91
CA HIS A 274 10.93 8.57 -5.27
C HIS A 274 10.71 7.90 -3.93
N GLU A 275 10.34 6.62 -3.91
CA GLU A 275 10.18 5.86 -2.67
C GLU A 275 11.31 4.85 -2.49
N ARG A 276 12.02 4.95 -1.36
CA ARG A 276 13.06 3.97 -1.01
C ARG A 276 12.43 2.68 -0.50
N ALA A 277 13.08 1.55 -0.74
CA ALA A 277 12.70 0.29 -0.11
C ALA A 277 12.74 0.42 1.41
N TYR A 278 11.86 -0.30 2.09
CA TYR A 278 11.85 -0.42 3.54
C TYR A 278 11.92 -1.89 3.96
N VAL A 279 12.71 -2.17 4.98
CA VAL A 279 12.84 -3.50 5.60
C VAL A 279 12.79 -3.34 7.11
N ALA A 280 11.81 -3.97 7.73
CA ALA A 280 11.61 -4.00 9.16
C ALA A 280 12.51 -5.02 9.84
N GLU A 281 12.79 -4.78 11.12
CA GLU A 281 13.43 -5.76 11.98
C GLU A 281 12.51 -6.97 12.20
N ARG A 282 13.08 -8.17 12.02
CA ARG A 282 12.35 -9.43 12.15
C ARG A 282 11.85 -9.71 13.58
N ASP A 283 12.58 -9.28 14.58
CA ASP A 283 12.27 -9.54 16.00
C ASP A 283 11.85 -8.28 16.76
N SER A 284 10.81 -7.63 16.29
CA SER A 284 10.15 -6.50 16.96
C SER A 284 9.03 -6.96 17.90
N ALA A 285 8.56 -6.07 18.77
CA ALA A 285 7.42 -6.34 19.66
C ALA A 285 6.17 -6.74 18.86
N VAL A 286 5.84 -5.98 17.80
CA VAL A 286 4.70 -6.26 16.93
C VAL A 286 4.84 -7.59 16.19
N SER A 287 6.03 -7.92 15.68
CA SER A 287 6.30 -9.22 15.04
C SER A 287 6.10 -10.39 16.00
N ARG A 288 6.56 -10.24 17.25
CA ARG A 288 6.38 -11.28 18.29
C ARG A 288 4.92 -11.46 18.65
N ALA A 289 4.15 -10.37 18.81
CA ALA A 289 2.73 -10.40 19.12
C ALA A 289 1.94 -11.11 18.01
N LEU A 290 2.14 -10.72 16.74
CA LEU A 290 1.49 -11.36 15.59
C LEU A 290 1.86 -12.84 15.46
N ARG A 291 3.14 -13.21 15.57
CA ARG A 291 3.56 -14.62 15.52
C ARG A 291 2.89 -15.46 16.61
N GLY A 292 2.77 -14.91 17.83
CA GLY A 292 2.08 -15.56 18.94
C GLY A 292 0.59 -15.73 18.68
N ALA A 293 -0.07 -14.71 18.11
CA ALA A 293 -1.47 -14.73 17.76
C ALA A 293 -1.78 -15.71 16.62
N ILE A 294 -0.97 -15.71 15.54
CA ILE A 294 -1.10 -16.66 14.42
C ILE A 294 -1.03 -18.11 14.93
N ARG A 295 -0.06 -18.44 15.80
CA ARG A 295 0.02 -19.79 16.38
C ARG A 295 -1.20 -20.13 17.23
N ALA A 296 -1.73 -19.18 17.98
CA ALA A 296 -2.93 -19.37 18.79
C ALA A 296 -4.19 -19.66 17.95
N GLU A 297 -4.24 -19.15 16.70
CA GLU A 297 -5.27 -19.45 15.71
C GLU A 297 -4.95 -20.71 14.87
N GLY A 298 -3.92 -21.48 15.22
CA GLY A 298 -3.55 -22.72 14.55
C GLY A 298 -2.71 -22.56 13.29
N GLY A 299 -2.16 -21.36 13.03
CA GLY A 299 -1.32 -21.07 11.86
C GLY A 299 0.16 -21.31 12.10
N GLN A 300 0.93 -21.29 11.01
CA GLN A 300 2.38 -21.35 11.01
C GLN A 300 2.94 -20.01 10.50
N PRO A 301 3.31 -19.08 11.39
CA PRO A 301 3.73 -17.75 10.98
C PRO A 301 4.98 -17.79 10.11
N ALA A 302 4.95 -17.09 8.99
CA ALA A 302 6.11 -16.88 8.16
C ALA A 302 6.28 -15.39 7.82
N PHE A 303 7.53 -15.01 7.59
CA PHE A 303 7.87 -13.67 7.14
C PHE A 303 8.01 -13.63 5.63
N VAL A 304 7.49 -12.57 5.04
CA VAL A 304 7.54 -12.33 3.59
C VAL A 304 8.07 -10.92 3.29
N HIS A 305 8.58 -10.75 2.07
CA HIS A 305 8.91 -9.46 1.49
C HIS A 305 8.14 -9.32 0.19
N LYS A 306 7.63 -8.15 -0.08
CA LYS A 306 6.83 -7.84 -1.27
C LYS A 306 7.62 -7.04 -2.29
N THR A 307 7.36 -7.28 -3.56
CA THR A 307 8.01 -6.55 -4.66
C THR A 307 7.31 -5.24 -5.00
N GLY A 308 6.12 -5.02 -4.46
CA GLY A 308 5.39 -3.76 -4.53
C GLY A 308 6.00 -2.68 -3.66
N THR A 309 5.31 -1.55 -3.60
CA THR A 309 5.57 -0.41 -2.69
C THR A 309 4.28 -0.19 -1.91
N SER A 310 4.36 0.22 -0.66
CA SER A 310 3.20 0.53 0.17
C SER A 310 3.48 1.76 1.05
N ASP A 311 2.48 2.19 1.80
CA ASP A 311 2.63 3.25 2.81
C ASP A 311 3.71 2.94 3.86
N MET A 312 4.10 1.65 4.01
CA MET A 312 5.22 1.23 4.84
C MET A 312 6.55 1.89 4.44
N ASN A 313 6.76 2.12 3.13
CA ASN A 313 7.96 2.78 2.61
C ASN A 313 8.06 4.23 3.08
N ILE A 314 6.92 4.87 3.33
CA ILE A 314 6.81 6.27 3.75
C ILE A 314 6.94 6.35 5.26
N VAL A 315 5.96 5.82 5.98
CA VAL A 315 5.86 6.01 7.42
C VAL A 315 6.95 5.28 8.20
N GLY A 316 7.41 4.12 7.74
CA GLY A 316 8.47 3.36 8.40
C GLY A 316 9.80 4.11 8.50
N ARG A 317 10.04 5.04 7.56
CA ARG A 317 11.24 5.89 7.58
C ARG A 317 11.08 7.16 8.41
N ILE A 318 9.84 7.63 8.59
CA ILE A 318 9.55 8.88 9.31
C ILE A 318 9.35 8.61 10.79
N TRP A 319 8.54 7.61 11.14
CA TRP A 319 8.22 7.33 12.54
C TRP A 319 9.34 6.67 13.32
N ASN A 320 10.29 6.03 12.65
CA ASN A 320 11.43 5.36 13.29
C ASN A 320 11.01 4.42 14.46
N CYS A 321 9.90 3.73 14.27
CA CYS A 321 9.35 2.75 15.19
C CYS A 321 9.24 1.38 14.52
N PRO A 322 8.99 0.28 15.25
CA PRO A 322 8.69 -1.00 14.66
C PRO A 322 7.46 -0.94 13.76
N VAL A 323 7.62 -1.29 12.47
CA VAL A 323 6.55 -1.34 11.47
C VAL A 323 6.56 -2.70 10.80
N VAL A 324 5.40 -3.32 10.65
CA VAL A 324 5.19 -4.52 9.82
C VAL A 324 3.91 -4.35 9.00
N ALA A 325 3.73 -5.12 7.92
CA ALA A 325 2.43 -5.17 7.29
C ALA A 325 1.72 -6.49 7.56
N TYR A 326 0.40 -6.41 7.70
CA TYR A 326 -0.46 -7.54 7.98
C TYR A 326 -1.88 -7.29 7.46
N GLY A 327 -2.50 -8.33 6.93
CA GLY A 327 -3.89 -8.35 6.50
C GLY A 327 -4.21 -9.64 5.75
N PRO A 328 -5.50 -9.99 5.63
CA PRO A 328 -5.96 -11.15 4.86
C PRO A 328 -5.82 -10.91 3.36
N GLY A 329 -5.90 -11.99 2.60
CA GLY A 329 -5.93 -11.99 1.15
C GLY A 329 -4.59 -12.29 0.49
N ASP A 330 -4.68 -12.79 -0.73
CA ASP A 330 -3.52 -13.13 -1.56
C ASP A 330 -3.21 -11.98 -2.53
N SER A 331 -2.07 -11.35 -2.36
CA SER A 331 -1.62 -10.26 -3.23
C SER A 331 -1.39 -10.66 -4.70
N ALA A 332 -1.45 -11.94 -5.05
CA ALA A 332 -1.48 -12.35 -6.45
C ALA A 332 -2.78 -11.95 -7.16
N LEU A 333 -3.83 -11.60 -6.38
CA LEU A 333 -5.11 -11.14 -6.89
C LEU A 333 -5.20 -9.61 -7.01
N ASP A 334 -4.23 -8.87 -6.47
CA ASP A 334 -4.21 -7.41 -6.51
C ASP A 334 -4.33 -6.91 -7.96
N HIS A 335 -5.16 -5.90 -8.18
CA HIS A 335 -5.39 -5.26 -9.49
C HIS A 335 -5.94 -6.18 -10.59
N THR A 336 -6.27 -7.44 -10.29
CA THR A 336 -6.84 -8.36 -11.29
C THR A 336 -8.36 -8.20 -11.44
N PRO A 337 -8.95 -8.63 -12.55
CA PRO A 337 -10.41 -8.64 -12.71
C PRO A 337 -11.11 -9.73 -11.85
N ASN A 338 -10.35 -10.63 -11.22
CA ASN A 338 -10.84 -11.71 -10.38
C ASN A 338 -10.53 -11.48 -8.89
N GLU A 339 -10.28 -10.24 -8.49
CA GLU A 339 -9.99 -9.91 -7.11
C GLU A 339 -11.13 -10.35 -6.19
N HIS A 340 -10.80 -11.19 -5.22
CA HIS A 340 -11.73 -11.70 -4.22
C HIS A 340 -11.01 -12.11 -2.94
N ILE A 341 -11.75 -12.09 -1.84
CA ILE A 341 -11.26 -12.51 -0.52
C ILE A 341 -12.11 -13.65 0.03
N ASP A 342 -11.45 -14.61 0.72
CA ASP A 342 -12.16 -15.62 1.51
C ASP A 342 -12.57 -15.02 2.86
N LEU A 343 -13.87 -14.95 3.13
CA LEU A 343 -14.43 -14.41 4.37
C LEU A 343 -14.00 -15.18 5.61
N ASN A 344 -13.72 -16.49 5.51
CA ASN A 344 -13.17 -17.25 6.63
C ASN A 344 -11.72 -16.81 6.95
N GLU A 345 -10.92 -16.54 5.91
CA GLU A 345 -9.59 -15.98 6.07
C GLU A 345 -9.65 -14.58 6.70
N TYR A 346 -10.56 -13.73 6.22
CA TYR A 346 -10.79 -12.41 6.76
C TYR A 346 -11.15 -12.43 8.26
N LEU A 347 -12.13 -13.24 8.65
CA LEU A 347 -12.52 -13.41 10.05
C LEU A 347 -11.38 -13.95 10.91
N ARG A 348 -10.54 -14.84 10.36
CA ARG A 348 -9.37 -15.36 11.05
C ARG A 348 -8.32 -14.28 11.25
N ALA A 349 -8.09 -13.43 10.25
CA ALA A 349 -7.17 -12.29 10.37
C ALA A 349 -7.63 -11.29 11.44
N VAL A 350 -8.94 -11.04 11.54
CA VAL A 350 -9.51 -10.22 12.62
C VAL A 350 -9.19 -10.82 13.99
N ARG A 351 -9.40 -12.13 14.20
CA ARG A 351 -9.07 -12.80 15.48
C ARG A 351 -7.58 -12.75 15.80
N VAL A 352 -6.72 -12.96 14.79
CA VAL A 352 -5.26 -12.86 14.95
C VAL A 352 -4.87 -11.46 15.39
N LEU A 353 -5.36 -10.42 14.71
CA LEU A 353 -4.99 -9.05 15.05
C LEU A 353 -5.54 -8.63 16.42
N THR A 354 -6.78 -9.01 16.76
CA THR A 354 -7.35 -8.81 18.09
C THR A 354 -6.41 -9.34 19.19
N ARG A 355 -6.02 -10.62 19.07
CA ARG A 355 -5.09 -11.26 20.03
C ARG A 355 -3.70 -10.62 20.03
N ALA A 356 -3.25 -10.09 18.92
CA ALA A 356 -1.96 -9.41 18.84
C ALA A 356 -2.00 -8.07 19.58
N LEU A 357 -3.07 -7.29 19.40
CA LEU A 357 -3.27 -6.00 20.08
C LEU A 357 -3.36 -6.14 21.61
N GLU A 358 -3.96 -7.22 22.11
CA GLU A 358 -4.03 -7.52 23.56
C GLU A 358 -2.69 -7.84 24.21
N ARG A 359 -1.63 -8.03 23.41
CA ARG A 359 -0.27 -8.41 23.86
C ARG A 359 0.76 -7.29 23.69
N LEU A 360 0.30 -6.14 23.23
CA LEU A 360 1.14 -4.95 23.10
C LEU A 360 1.18 -4.19 24.43
#